data_e3860d9493a5df154d7d452820d91026
#
_entry.id   e3860d9493a5df154d7d452820d91026
#
_cell.length_a   1.000
_cell.length_b   1.000
_cell.length_c   1.000
_cell.angle_alpha   90.00
_cell.angle_beta   90.00
_cell.angle_gamma   90.00
#
_symmetry.space_group_name_H-M   'P 1'
#
loop_
_entity.id
_entity.type
_entity.pdbx_description
1 polymer ?
#
loop_
_entity_poly.entity_id
_entity_poly.type
_entity_poly.pdbx_seq_one_letter_code
_entity_poly.pdbx_strand_id
1 'polypeptide(L)'
;MSQDILVYKISRSSVEQLQFDLPNFDSVTMELASGLYTTFRTYADRTKVIGLRAHLDRLYLPANAKGIAVVQNRAPFRETLTDLLKSLAPHEARVRLILDMSKEVGEIYVLLQPLQALSPEVYQDGVCVNISKGSREKPSLKQTTFITESSSERKRLGRKIFEILLTLNGRILEGMTSNFFYIRGGELYTAGRGVLPGVTRDTVIRLAKQARRRVRYKALSLPEIPEINEAFITSSSRGVVPVVQIADQPVGNGKVGESTKQLMDLFERKISDLAESIL
;
A
#
# COMPACT_ATOMS: atom_id res chain seq x y z
N MET A 1 -0.21 24.48 1.46
CA MET A 1 -0.18 24.50 -0.01
C MET A 1 -0.43 23.09 -0.48
N SER A 2 -1.43 22.86 -1.33
CA SER A 2 -1.64 21.57 -2.00
C SER A 2 -0.38 21.29 -2.82
N GLN A 3 0.31 20.19 -2.53
CA GLN A 3 1.42 19.79 -3.39
C GLN A 3 0.83 19.29 -4.69
N ASP A 4 1.25 19.88 -5.82
CA ASP A 4 0.74 19.57 -7.12
C ASP A 4 0.93 18.09 -7.44
N ILE A 5 -0.17 17.43 -7.78
CA ILE A 5 -0.16 16.06 -8.29
C ILE A 5 0.08 16.15 -9.78
N LEU A 6 1.20 15.60 -10.24
CA LEU A 6 1.44 15.43 -11.66
C LEU A 6 0.73 14.17 -12.14
N VAL A 7 -0.06 14.32 -13.19
CA VAL A 7 -0.81 13.20 -13.77
C VAL A 7 -0.42 13.06 -15.23
N TYR A 8 0.01 11.87 -15.61
CA TYR A 8 0.35 11.55 -17.01
C TYR A 8 -0.49 10.40 -17.50
N LYS A 9 -0.95 10.51 -18.72
CA LYS A 9 -1.60 9.46 -19.48
C LYS A 9 -0.65 8.93 -20.55
N ILE A 10 -0.41 7.63 -20.52
CA ILE A 10 0.40 6.93 -21.51
C ILE A 10 -0.54 6.19 -22.45
N SER A 11 -0.52 6.59 -23.71
CA SER A 11 -1.23 5.96 -24.83
C SER A 11 -0.24 5.25 -25.77
N ARG A 12 -0.72 4.68 -26.89
CA ARG A 12 0.16 4.03 -27.88
C ARG A 12 1.17 4.99 -28.52
N SER A 13 0.80 6.23 -28.70
CA SER A 13 1.56 7.20 -29.49
C SER A 13 2.08 8.40 -28.70
N SER A 14 1.66 8.56 -27.43
CA SER A 14 1.97 9.75 -26.66
C SER A 14 2.03 9.49 -25.16
N VAL A 15 2.80 10.36 -24.48
CA VAL A 15 2.72 10.61 -23.05
C VAL A 15 2.20 12.03 -22.88
N GLU A 16 1.02 12.18 -22.31
CA GLU A 16 0.31 13.44 -22.15
C GLU A 16 0.19 13.80 -20.66
N GLN A 17 0.50 15.03 -20.28
CA GLN A 17 0.23 15.53 -18.95
C GLN A 17 -1.20 16.04 -18.85
N LEU A 18 -1.96 15.50 -17.91
CA LEU A 18 -3.33 15.92 -17.60
C LEU A 18 -3.32 16.87 -16.40
N GLN A 19 -4.22 17.85 -16.42
CA GLN A 19 -4.37 18.83 -15.35
C GLN A 19 -5.56 18.45 -14.45
N PHE A 20 -5.33 18.37 -13.15
CA PHE A 20 -6.36 18.16 -12.14
C PHE A 20 -6.12 19.10 -10.95
N ASP A 21 -7.16 19.82 -10.54
CA ASP A 21 -7.15 20.59 -9.29
C ASP A 21 -7.88 19.78 -8.20
N LEU A 22 -7.23 18.71 -7.74
CA LEU A 22 -7.80 17.78 -6.78
C LEU A 22 -6.80 17.49 -5.64
N PRO A 23 -7.27 17.33 -4.40
CA PRO A 23 -6.42 17.40 -3.21
C PRO A 23 -5.53 16.16 -2.99
N ASN A 24 -5.84 15.02 -3.60
CA ASN A 24 -5.12 13.77 -3.34
C ASN A 24 -5.31 12.73 -4.46
N PHE A 25 -4.48 11.69 -4.43
CA PHE A 25 -4.53 10.58 -5.41
C PHE A 25 -5.89 9.88 -5.51
N ASP A 26 -6.62 9.77 -4.42
CA ASP A 26 -7.91 9.07 -4.43
C ASP A 26 -8.94 9.89 -5.19
N SER A 27 -8.98 11.21 -4.99
CA SER A 27 -9.86 12.12 -5.74
C SER A 27 -9.54 12.09 -7.24
N VAL A 28 -8.27 12.19 -7.62
CA VAL A 28 -7.85 12.06 -9.03
C VAL A 28 -8.23 10.69 -9.60
N THR A 29 -8.03 9.61 -8.83
CA THR A 29 -8.36 8.25 -9.30
C THR A 29 -9.86 8.07 -9.58
N MET A 30 -10.73 8.73 -8.83
CA MET A 30 -12.18 8.65 -9.05
C MET A 30 -12.65 9.35 -10.34
N GLU A 31 -11.87 10.32 -10.84
CA GLU A 31 -12.14 10.99 -12.12
C GLU A 31 -11.55 10.23 -13.32
N LEU A 32 -10.70 9.24 -13.08
CA LEU A 32 -10.09 8.43 -14.12
C LEU A 32 -10.90 7.16 -14.41
N ALA A 33 -10.58 6.50 -15.50
CA ALA A 33 -11.22 5.26 -15.91
C ALA A 33 -11.07 4.16 -14.83
N SER A 34 -12.11 3.34 -14.70
CA SER A 34 -12.08 2.18 -13.80
C SER A 34 -11.06 1.14 -14.25
N GLY A 35 -10.29 0.61 -13.30
CA GLY A 35 -9.28 -0.35 -13.64
C GLY A 35 -8.54 -0.92 -12.42
N LEU A 36 -7.33 -1.37 -12.69
CA LEU A 36 -6.40 -1.86 -11.67
C LEU A 36 -5.43 -0.75 -11.28
N TYR A 37 -5.03 -0.72 -10.02
CA TYR A 37 -4.01 0.25 -9.60
C TYR A 37 -2.97 -0.36 -8.67
N THR A 38 -1.84 0.30 -8.57
CA THR A 38 -0.82 0.04 -7.56
C THR A 38 -0.26 1.36 -7.05
N THR A 39 0.24 1.38 -5.82
CA THR A 39 0.86 2.58 -5.23
C THR A 39 2.14 2.15 -4.53
N PHE A 40 3.21 2.89 -4.75
CA PHE A 40 4.51 2.68 -4.12
C PHE A 40 5.24 4.01 -3.89
N ARG A 41 6.38 3.94 -3.25
CA ARG A 41 7.33 5.05 -3.16
C ARG A 41 8.64 4.68 -3.82
N THR A 42 9.39 5.69 -4.20
CA THR A 42 10.76 5.54 -4.69
C THR A 42 11.78 5.60 -3.55
N TYR A 43 13.01 5.23 -3.87
CA TYR A 43 14.21 5.24 -3.03
C TYR A 43 15.42 5.57 -3.89
N ALA A 44 16.53 5.96 -3.23
CA ALA A 44 17.82 6.22 -3.88
C ALA A 44 17.67 7.20 -5.05
N ASP A 45 17.23 8.42 -4.74
CA ASP A 45 17.03 9.48 -5.72
C ASP A 45 16.11 9.08 -6.89
N ARG A 46 15.00 8.41 -6.55
CA ARG A 46 13.96 7.95 -7.49
C ARG A 46 14.41 6.87 -8.47
N THR A 47 15.54 6.20 -8.20
CA THR A 47 16.07 5.16 -9.10
C THR A 47 15.62 3.75 -8.72
N LYS A 48 15.09 3.56 -7.49
CA LYS A 48 14.73 2.23 -6.97
C LYS A 48 13.33 2.19 -6.38
N VAL A 49 12.72 1.00 -6.40
CA VAL A 49 11.41 0.69 -5.80
C VAL A 49 11.44 -0.69 -5.15
N ILE A 50 10.93 -0.83 -3.93
CA ILE A 50 10.78 -2.16 -3.31
C ILE A 50 9.70 -2.96 -4.03
N GLY A 51 10.10 -4.08 -4.65
CA GLY A 51 9.19 -5.00 -5.32
C GLY A 51 8.52 -4.40 -6.56
N LEU A 52 9.22 -3.61 -7.36
CA LEU A 52 8.71 -3.02 -8.59
C LEU A 52 8.08 -4.06 -9.53
N ARG A 53 8.75 -5.22 -9.69
CA ARG A 53 8.21 -6.33 -10.47
C ARG A 53 6.82 -6.74 -9.98
N ALA A 54 6.63 -6.92 -8.67
CA ALA A 54 5.35 -7.31 -8.10
C ALA A 54 4.28 -6.21 -8.27
N HIS A 55 4.65 -4.94 -8.23
CA HIS A 55 3.76 -3.82 -8.54
C HIS A 55 3.30 -3.86 -10.00
N LEU A 56 4.20 -4.11 -10.94
CA LEU A 56 3.85 -4.25 -12.36
C LEU A 56 3.04 -5.52 -12.62
N ASP A 57 3.43 -6.68 -12.04
CA ASP A 57 2.70 -7.93 -12.16
C ASP A 57 1.22 -7.79 -11.75
N ARG A 58 0.94 -7.00 -10.71
CA ARG A 58 -0.42 -6.71 -10.24
C ARG A 58 -1.30 -6.02 -11.29
N LEU A 59 -0.71 -5.28 -12.22
CA LEU A 59 -1.43 -4.63 -13.32
C LEU A 59 -1.46 -5.53 -14.56
N TYR A 60 -0.30 -6.01 -14.99
CA TYR A 60 -0.14 -6.70 -16.27
C TYR A 60 -0.72 -8.10 -16.28
N LEU A 61 -0.54 -8.90 -15.22
CA LEU A 61 -1.01 -10.28 -15.22
C LEU A 61 -2.54 -10.39 -15.29
N PRO A 62 -3.33 -9.63 -14.48
CA PRO A 62 -4.78 -9.69 -14.60
C PRO A 62 -5.31 -9.10 -15.90
N ALA A 63 -4.64 -8.09 -16.48
CA ALA A 63 -5.00 -7.53 -17.78
C ALA A 63 -4.83 -8.59 -18.88
N ASN A 64 -3.65 -9.21 -18.94
CA ASN A 64 -3.37 -10.28 -19.89
C ASN A 64 -4.34 -11.46 -19.75
N ALA A 65 -4.68 -11.85 -18.51
CA ALA A 65 -5.65 -12.92 -18.25
C ALA A 65 -7.06 -12.60 -18.75
N LYS A 66 -7.38 -11.31 -18.97
CA LYS A 66 -8.63 -10.84 -19.57
C LYS A 66 -8.51 -10.52 -21.07
N GLY A 67 -7.38 -10.81 -21.69
CA GLY A 67 -7.12 -10.49 -23.10
C GLY A 67 -6.90 -9.00 -23.37
N ILE A 68 -6.69 -8.18 -22.34
CA ILE A 68 -6.44 -6.74 -22.49
C ILE A 68 -4.94 -6.54 -22.72
N ALA A 69 -4.59 -6.03 -23.90
CA ALA A 69 -3.22 -5.63 -24.20
C ALA A 69 -2.88 -4.34 -23.44
N VAL A 70 -1.73 -4.29 -22.80
CA VAL A 70 -1.24 -3.06 -22.14
C VAL A 70 -0.46 -2.24 -23.15
N VAL A 71 -0.73 -0.93 -23.17
CA VAL A 71 -0.20 0.03 -24.17
C VAL A 71 1.33 0.02 -24.29
N GLN A 72 2.04 -0.23 -23.20
CA GLN A 72 3.49 -0.43 -23.18
C GLN A 72 3.84 -1.72 -22.45
N ASN A 73 4.81 -2.46 -22.98
CA ASN A 73 5.44 -3.56 -22.26
C ASN A 73 6.25 -3.03 -21.07
N ARG A 74 6.60 -3.93 -20.14
CA ARG A 74 7.25 -3.55 -18.86
C ARG A 74 8.58 -2.81 -19.04
N ALA A 75 9.42 -3.21 -20.01
CA ALA A 75 10.72 -2.56 -20.19
C ALA A 75 10.56 -1.11 -20.68
N PRO A 76 9.92 -0.82 -21.82
CA PRO A 76 9.71 0.57 -22.23
C PRO A 76 8.88 1.39 -21.22
N PHE A 77 7.96 0.77 -20.48
CA PHE A 77 7.26 1.46 -19.40
C PHE A 77 8.21 1.90 -18.27
N ARG A 78 9.20 1.09 -17.91
CA ARG A 78 10.20 1.46 -16.87
C ARG A 78 11.05 2.64 -17.31
N GLU A 79 11.42 2.72 -18.58
CA GLU A 79 12.12 3.88 -19.17
C GLU A 79 11.25 5.13 -19.08
N THR A 80 9.99 5.04 -19.55
CA THR A 80 9.02 6.14 -19.44
C THR A 80 8.83 6.60 -18.00
N LEU A 81 8.66 5.66 -17.06
CA LEU A 81 8.51 5.99 -15.64
C LEU A 81 9.73 6.71 -15.08
N THR A 82 10.94 6.27 -15.47
CA THR A 82 12.20 6.92 -15.05
C THR A 82 12.24 8.37 -15.53
N ASP A 83 11.86 8.64 -16.78
CA ASP A 83 11.84 10.00 -17.32
C ASP A 83 10.81 10.89 -16.61
N LEU A 84 9.61 10.36 -16.35
CA LEU A 84 8.57 11.09 -15.62
C LEU A 84 9.01 11.44 -14.18
N LEU A 85 9.74 10.55 -13.52
CA LEU A 85 10.22 10.75 -12.15
C LEU A 85 11.26 11.89 -12.03
N LYS A 86 11.94 12.25 -13.11
CA LYS A 86 12.89 13.39 -13.12
C LYS A 86 12.22 14.70 -12.76
N SER A 87 10.92 14.87 -13.09
CA SER A 87 10.15 16.09 -12.80
C SER A 87 9.98 16.37 -11.29
N LEU A 88 10.19 15.36 -10.43
CA LEU A 88 10.05 15.50 -8.98
C LEU A 88 11.37 15.74 -8.23
N ALA A 89 12.49 15.88 -8.95
CA ALA A 89 13.78 16.15 -8.30
C ALA A 89 13.71 17.43 -7.43
N PRO A 90 14.35 17.47 -6.23
CA PRO A 90 15.19 16.40 -5.63
C PRO A 90 14.42 15.38 -4.76
N HIS A 91 13.11 15.45 -4.69
CA HIS A 91 12.29 14.67 -3.75
C HIS A 91 12.11 13.21 -4.19
N GLU A 92 12.04 12.29 -3.24
CA GLU A 92 11.48 10.97 -3.49
C GLU A 92 10.02 11.09 -3.87
N ALA A 93 9.54 10.14 -4.67
CA ALA A 93 8.20 10.16 -5.21
C ALA A 93 7.27 9.17 -4.50
N ARG A 94 6.03 9.59 -4.28
CA ARG A 94 4.90 8.68 -4.16
C ARG A 94 4.29 8.53 -5.54
N VAL A 95 4.16 7.29 -5.99
CA VAL A 95 3.70 6.94 -7.34
C VAL A 95 2.42 6.11 -7.25
N ARG A 96 1.42 6.43 -8.06
CA ARG A 96 0.29 5.55 -8.34
C ARG A 96 0.23 5.29 -9.83
N LEU A 97 0.19 4.01 -10.17
CA LEU A 97 -0.09 3.55 -11.54
C LEU A 97 -1.52 3.05 -11.58
N ILE A 98 -2.26 3.45 -12.62
CA ILE A 98 -3.61 2.97 -12.89
C ILE A 98 -3.61 2.42 -14.31
N LEU A 99 -4.06 1.19 -14.48
CA LEU A 99 -4.28 0.57 -15.78
C LEU A 99 -5.77 0.60 -16.07
N ASP A 100 -6.16 1.30 -17.12
CA ASP A 100 -7.52 1.32 -17.63
C ASP A 100 -7.90 -0.07 -18.17
N MET A 101 -8.95 -0.63 -17.60
CA MET A 101 -9.47 -1.96 -17.99
C MET A 101 -10.78 -1.87 -18.78
N SER A 102 -11.19 -0.67 -19.20
CA SER A 102 -12.44 -0.46 -19.93
C SER A 102 -12.29 -0.61 -21.45
N LYS A 103 -11.05 -0.71 -21.94
CA LYS A 103 -10.71 -0.77 -23.37
C LYS A 103 -9.96 -2.07 -23.70
N GLU A 104 -9.98 -2.46 -24.97
CA GLU A 104 -9.18 -3.60 -25.47
C GLU A 104 -7.67 -3.39 -25.32
N VAL A 105 -7.23 -2.13 -25.38
CA VAL A 105 -5.85 -1.72 -25.08
C VAL A 105 -5.86 -0.82 -23.88
N GLY A 106 -5.35 -1.34 -22.77
CA GLY A 106 -5.28 -0.64 -21.50
C GLY A 106 -4.24 0.48 -21.52
N GLU A 107 -4.71 1.71 -21.38
CA GLU A 107 -3.85 2.89 -21.17
C GLU A 107 -3.37 2.95 -19.73
N ILE A 108 -2.19 3.54 -19.52
CA ILE A 108 -1.62 3.65 -18.15
C ILE A 108 -1.68 5.11 -17.72
N TYR A 109 -2.25 5.36 -16.53
CA TYR A 109 -2.12 6.65 -15.86
C TYR A 109 -1.06 6.57 -14.79
N VAL A 110 -0.19 7.57 -14.75
CA VAL A 110 0.89 7.73 -13.76
C VAL A 110 0.60 8.97 -12.95
N LEU A 111 0.34 8.80 -11.66
CA LEU A 111 0.16 9.89 -10.70
C LEU A 111 1.43 10.00 -9.87
N LEU A 112 2.02 11.17 -9.85
CA LEU A 112 3.24 11.48 -9.12
C LEU A 112 3.02 12.62 -8.15
N GLN A 113 3.57 12.52 -6.95
CA GLN A 113 3.69 13.63 -6.01
C GLN A 113 4.97 13.45 -5.19
N PRO A 114 5.56 14.54 -4.65
CA PRO A 114 6.64 14.43 -3.69
C PRO A 114 6.22 13.55 -2.52
N LEU A 115 7.10 12.67 -2.08
CA LEU A 115 6.82 11.79 -0.95
C LEU A 115 6.74 12.63 0.34
N GLN A 116 5.58 12.58 0.99
CA GLN A 116 5.43 13.09 2.34
C GLN A 116 5.78 11.99 3.33
N ALA A 117 6.93 12.11 3.98
CA ALA A 117 7.27 11.23 5.08
C ALA A 117 6.29 11.43 6.24
N LEU A 118 5.91 10.34 6.89
CA LEU A 118 5.21 10.43 8.17
C LEU A 118 6.16 11.01 9.21
N SER A 119 5.61 11.71 10.19
CA SER A 119 6.41 12.20 11.29
C SER A 119 7.01 11.06 12.12
N PRO A 120 8.20 11.24 12.72
CA PRO A 120 8.85 10.22 13.53
C PRO A 120 7.97 9.69 14.67
N GLU A 121 7.11 10.52 15.24
CA GLU A 121 6.19 10.16 16.33
C GLU A 121 5.23 9.05 15.92
N VAL A 122 4.81 9.00 14.63
CA VAL A 122 3.96 7.92 14.12
C VAL A 122 4.63 6.54 14.29
N TYR A 123 5.94 6.49 14.17
CA TYR A 123 6.71 5.26 14.31
C TYR A 123 7.15 4.99 15.76
N GLN A 124 7.38 6.04 16.53
CA GLN A 124 7.83 5.95 17.94
C GLN A 124 6.67 5.65 18.89
N ASP A 125 5.55 6.37 18.72
CA ASP A 125 4.40 6.28 19.61
C ASP A 125 3.34 5.29 19.12
N GLY A 126 3.34 5.00 17.82
CA GLY A 126 2.34 4.16 17.17
C GLY A 126 1.04 4.93 16.89
N VAL A 127 0.09 4.23 16.25
CA VAL A 127 -1.16 4.82 15.79
C VAL A 127 -2.38 4.12 16.36
N CYS A 128 -3.49 4.90 16.44
CA CYS A 128 -4.82 4.37 16.70
C CYS A 128 -5.50 4.03 15.37
N VAL A 129 -6.14 2.86 15.30
CA VAL A 129 -6.92 2.42 14.15
C VAL A 129 -8.35 2.10 14.60
N ASN A 130 -9.29 2.25 13.68
CA ASN A 130 -10.68 1.86 13.94
C ASN A 130 -11.03 0.61 13.12
N ILE A 131 -12.21 0.07 13.34
CA ILE A 131 -12.74 -1.09 12.60
C ILE A 131 -14.00 -0.72 11.83
N SER A 132 -14.20 -1.33 10.68
CA SER A 132 -15.44 -1.27 9.93
C SER A 132 -15.81 -2.66 9.39
N LYS A 133 -17.12 -2.93 9.30
CA LYS A 133 -17.61 -4.14 8.62
C LYS A 133 -17.43 -3.98 7.13
N GLY A 134 -16.78 -4.94 6.50
CA GLY A 134 -16.57 -4.96 5.05
C GLY A 134 -15.35 -5.78 4.67
N SER A 135 -15.28 -6.10 3.39
CA SER A 135 -14.13 -6.74 2.75
C SER A 135 -14.06 -6.27 1.31
N ARG A 136 -12.93 -6.48 0.67
CA ARG A 136 -12.86 -6.28 -0.79
C ARG A 136 -13.65 -7.39 -1.49
N GLU A 137 -14.41 -7.04 -2.51
CA GLU A 137 -15.15 -8.02 -3.32
C GLU A 137 -14.16 -9.01 -3.98
N LYS A 138 -13.07 -8.50 -4.55
CA LYS A 138 -11.98 -9.29 -5.15
C LYS A 138 -10.64 -8.96 -4.49
N PRO A 139 -10.35 -9.55 -3.31
CA PRO A 139 -9.19 -9.16 -2.50
C PRO A 139 -7.84 -9.34 -3.22
N SER A 140 -7.75 -10.29 -4.16
CA SER A 140 -6.54 -10.52 -4.97
C SER A 140 -6.25 -9.40 -5.97
N LEU A 141 -7.25 -8.57 -6.30
CA LEU A 141 -7.13 -7.46 -7.24
C LEU A 141 -7.20 -6.11 -6.52
N LYS A 142 -6.32 -5.21 -6.89
CA LYS A 142 -6.36 -3.83 -6.40
C LYS A 142 -7.09 -2.96 -7.41
N GLN A 143 -8.44 -2.91 -7.27
CA GLN A 143 -9.34 -2.21 -8.19
C GLN A 143 -9.62 -0.78 -7.72
N THR A 144 -9.73 0.15 -8.68
CA THR A 144 -10.06 1.56 -8.40
C THR A 144 -11.45 1.72 -7.80
N THR A 145 -12.41 0.85 -8.15
CA THR A 145 -13.78 0.85 -7.60
C THR A 145 -13.78 0.79 -6.07
N PHE A 146 -12.84 0.07 -5.46
CA PHE A 146 -12.72 0.03 -4.00
C PHE A 146 -12.43 1.40 -3.36
N ILE A 147 -11.79 2.34 -4.09
CA ILE A 147 -11.57 3.71 -3.61
C ILE A 147 -12.90 4.43 -3.48
N THR A 148 -13.78 4.30 -4.47
CA THR A 148 -15.12 4.90 -4.46
C THR A 148 -16.00 4.25 -3.39
N GLU A 149 -16.06 2.93 -3.33
CA GLU A 149 -16.83 2.16 -2.36
C GLU A 149 -16.44 2.46 -0.91
N SER A 150 -15.16 2.69 -0.67
CA SER A 150 -14.63 3.02 0.66
C SER A 150 -14.58 4.53 0.96
N SER A 151 -15.10 5.37 0.09
CA SER A 151 -14.96 6.84 0.22
C SER A 151 -15.61 7.41 1.48
N SER A 152 -16.77 6.89 1.89
CA SER A 152 -17.45 7.29 3.12
C SER A 152 -16.62 6.96 4.37
N GLU A 153 -16.04 5.77 4.43
CA GLU A 153 -15.18 5.35 5.53
C GLU A 153 -13.87 6.16 5.56
N ARG A 154 -13.31 6.47 4.37
CA ARG A 154 -12.09 7.31 4.26
C ARG A 154 -12.29 8.71 4.81
N LYS A 155 -13.50 9.29 4.70
CA LYS A 155 -13.85 10.59 5.30
C LYS A 155 -13.82 10.58 6.84
N ARG A 156 -13.93 9.40 7.45
CA ARG A 156 -13.82 9.22 8.91
C ARG A 156 -12.38 9.20 9.40
N LEU A 157 -11.39 9.05 8.49
CA LEU A 157 -9.98 9.18 8.82
C LEU A 157 -9.68 10.65 9.18
N GLY A 158 -8.95 10.85 10.24
CA GLY A 158 -8.62 12.18 10.73
C GLY A 158 -7.44 12.14 11.69
N ARG A 159 -7.22 13.23 12.42
CA ARG A 159 -6.07 13.37 13.33
C ARG A 159 -5.95 12.24 14.37
N LYS A 160 -7.07 11.61 14.78
CA LYS A 160 -7.09 10.57 15.81
C LYS A 160 -7.11 9.14 15.25
N ILE A 161 -7.61 8.94 14.03
CA ILE A 161 -7.75 7.60 13.42
C ILE A 161 -6.89 7.54 12.17
N PHE A 162 -5.85 6.74 12.23
CA PHE A 162 -4.86 6.65 11.18
C PHE A 162 -5.28 5.72 10.02
N GLU A 163 -5.99 4.64 10.34
CA GLU A 163 -6.42 3.64 9.39
C GLU A 163 -7.71 2.96 9.87
N ILE A 164 -8.48 2.40 8.95
CA ILE A 164 -9.66 1.59 9.28
C ILE A 164 -9.38 0.14 8.88
N LEU A 165 -9.50 -0.76 9.84
CA LEU A 165 -9.37 -2.20 9.62
C LEU A 165 -10.70 -2.78 9.16
N LEU A 166 -10.67 -3.53 8.07
CA LEU A 166 -11.82 -4.21 7.50
C LEU A 166 -12.07 -5.53 8.22
N THR A 167 -13.32 -5.78 8.58
CA THR A 167 -13.71 -6.99 9.30
C THR A 167 -14.79 -7.76 8.55
N LEU A 168 -14.64 -9.06 8.50
CA LEU A 168 -15.63 -9.99 7.95
C LEU A 168 -15.86 -11.14 8.94
N ASN A 169 -17.12 -11.43 9.25
CA ASN A 169 -17.51 -12.49 10.20
C ASN A 169 -16.76 -12.38 11.55
N GLY A 170 -16.64 -11.15 12.10
CA GLY A 170 -15.99 -10.89 13.38
C GLY A 170 -14.47 -11.06 13.36
N ARG A 171 -13.82 -11.07 12.19
CA ARG A 171 -12.37 -11.22 12.04
C ARG A 171 -11.78 -10.02 11.30
N ILE A 172 -10.68 -9.50 11.80
CA ILE A 172 -9.88 -8.45 11.15
C ILE A 172 -9.11 -9.09 9.98
N LEU A 173 -9.30 -8.55 8.78
CA LEU A 173 -8.63 -9.01 7.57
C LEU A 173 -7.40 -8.14 7.26
N GLU A 174 -7.63 -6.89 6.90
CA GLU A 174 -6.60 -5.93 6.49
C GLU A 174 -7.09 -4.49 6.74
N GLY A 175 -6.23 -3.50 6.57
CA GLY A 175 -6.64 -2.10 6.50
C GLY A 175 -7.17 -1.72 5.12
N MET A 176 -7.91 -0.59 5.02
CA MET A 176 -8.39 -0.07 3.74
C MET A 176 -7.23 0.22 2.77
N THR A 177 -6.07 0.65 3.29
CA THR A 177 -4.89 1.00 2.48
C THR A 177 -3.64 0.20 2.86
N SER A 178 -3.77 -0.79 3.76
CA SER A 178 -2.67 -1.53 4.37
C SER A 178 -3.03 -3.00 4.63
N ASN A 179 -2.02 -3.83 4.90
CA ASN A 179 -2.26 -5.16 5.48
C ASN A 179 -2.03 -5.10 7.00
N PHE A 180 -2.75 -5.93 7.74
CA PHE A 180 -2.71 -5.98 9.19
C PHE A 180 -1.92 -7.20 9.69
N PHE A 181 -1.13 -6.96 10.75
CA PHE A 181 -0.36 -7.97 11.46
C PHE A 181 -0.55 -7.81 12.97
N TYR A 182 -0.42 -8.92 13.68
CA TYR A 182 -0.36 -8.91 15.12
C TYR A 182 0.64 -9.94 15.65
N ILE A 183 1.11 -9.74 16.88
CA ILE A 183 2.03 -10.63 17.58
C ILE A 183 1.34 -11.15 18.83
N ARG A 184 1.40 -12.46 19.02
CA ARG A 184 0.87 -13.16 20.20
C ARG A 184 1.82 -14.28 20.56
N GLY A 185 2.26 -14.32 21.82
CA GLY A 185 3.22 -15.33 22.29
C GLY A 185 4.52 -15.37 21.49
N GLY A 186 5.01 -14.23 20.98
CA GLY A 186 6.24 -14.13 20.19
C GLY A 186 6.11 -14.56 18.72
N GLU A 187 4.97 -15.12 18.29
CA GLU A 187 4.70 -15.50 16.91
C GLU A 187 4.03 -14.33 16.15
N LEU A 188 4.34 -14.22 14.86
CA LEU A 188 3.76 -13.21 13.96
C LEU A 188 2.55 -13.78 13.22
N TYR A 189 1.46 -13.04 13.22
CA TYR A 189 0.19 -13.42 12.60
C TYR A 189 -0.27 -12.40 11.56
N THR A 190 -0.92 -12.87 10.51
CA THR A 190 -1.62 -12.04 9.52
C THR A 190 -2.70 -12.89 8.84
N ALA A 191 -3.74 -12.26 8.31
CA ALA A 191 -4.76 -12.99 7.57
C ALA A 191 -4.16 -13.66 6.31
N GLY A 192 -4.50 -14.94 6.09
CA GLY A 192 -4.00 -15.72 4.95
C GLY A 192 -4.88 -15.64 3.70
N ARG A 193 -6.17 -15.27 3.87
CA ARG A 193 -7.17 -15.22 2.79
C ARG A 193 -8.06 -14.00 2.98
N GLY A 194 -8.70 -13.56 1.90
CA GLY A 194 -9.61 -12.41 1.95
C GLY A 194 -8.88 -11.06 2.06
N VAL A 195 -7.60 -11.00 1.73
CA VAL A 195 -6.75 -9.81 1.81
C VAL A 195 -5.97 -9.60 0.53
N LEU A 196 -5.59 -8.36 0.28
CA LEU A 196 -4.69 -8.05 -0.82
C LEU A 196 -3.30 -8.68 -0.57
N PRO A 197 -2.69 -9.40 -1.53
CA PRO A 197 -1.30 -9.84 -1.44
C PRO A 197 -0.39 -8.61 -1.55
N GLY A 198 -0.14 -7.94 -0.40
CA GLY A 198 0.63 -6.70 -0.33
C GLY A 198 2.12 -6.93 -0.59
N VAL A 199 2.76 -6.08 -1.39
CA VAL A 199 4.21 -6.16 -1.65
C VAL A 199 5.00 -6.01 -0.34
N THR A 200 4.67 -5.00 0.46
CA THR A 200 5.30 -4.79 1.77
C THR A 200 4.96 -5.92 2.75
N ARG A 201 3.71 -6.43 2.71
CA ARG A 201 3.31 -7.61 3.50
C ARG A 201 4.22 -8.80 3.23
N ASP A 202 4.41 -9.15 1.98
CA ASP A 202 5.23 -10.30 1.58
C ASP A 202 6.72 -10.08 1.91
N THR A 203 7.19 -8.84 1.81
CA THR A 203 8.53 -8.46 2.25
C THR A 203 8.71 -8.66 3.76
N VAL A 204 7.78 -8.16 4.59
CA VAL A 204 7.84 -8.33 6.06
C VAL A 204 7.76 -9.80 6.46
N ILE A 205 6.90 -10.60 5.81
CA ILE A 205 6.82 -12.05 6.04
C ILE A 205 8.17 -12.72 5.75
N ARG A 206 8.80 -12.37 4.63
CA ARG A 206 10.11 -12.92 4.25
C ARG A 206 11.20 -12.56 5.27
N LEU A 207 11.26 -11.29 5.66
CA LEU A 207 12.21 -10.81 6.68
C LEU A 207 11.99 -11.47 8.04
N ALA A 208 10.75 -11.62 8.49
CA ALA A 208 10.41 -12.30 9.73
C ALA A 208 10.88 -13.77 9.73
N LYS A 209 10.66 -14.47 8.61
CA LYS A 209 11.14 -15.86 8.43
C LYS A 209 12.67 -15.95 8.42
N GLN A 210 13.36 -15.03 7.76
CA GLN A 210 14.83 -14.94 7.79
C GLN A 210 15.37 -14.70 9.20
N ALA A 211 14.66 -13.90 10.01
CA ALA A 211 14.94 -13.70 11.42
C ALA A 211 14.45 -14.86 12.31
N ARG A 212 14.13 -16.04 11.72
CA ARG A 212 13.64 -17.25 12.40
C ARG A 212 12.37 -17.04 13.22
N ARG A 213 11.59 -15.99 12.95
CA ARG A 213 10.30 -15.75 13.58
C ARG A 213 9.23 -16.62 12.91
N ARG A 214 8.45 -17.32 13.71
CA ARG A 214 7.34 -18.13 13.22
C ARG A 214 6.20 -17.25 12.72
N VAL A 215 5.73 -17.52 11.49
CA VAL A 215 4.63 -16.76 10.86
C VAL A 215 3.42 -17.67 10.72
N ARG A 216 2.27 -17.19 11.21
CA ARG A 216 0.97 -17.86 11.17
C ARG A 216 -0.02 -17.09 10.29
N TYR A 217 -0.72 -17.80 9.44
CA TYR A 217 -1.75 -17.23 8.56
C TYR A 217 -3.15 -17.40 9.20
N LYS A 218 -3.44 -16.57 10.20
CA LYS A 218 -4.71 -16.55 10.94
C LYS A 218 -5.15 -15.10 11.11
N ALA A 219 -6.40 -14.79 10.69
CA ALA A 219 -7.04 -13.50 10.96
C ALA A 219 -7.36 -13.37 12.45
N LEU A 220 -7.17 -12.18 13.03
CA LEU A 220 -7.51 -11.90 14.42
C LEU A 220 -9.03 -11.84 14.59
N SER A 221 -9.58 -12.59 15.54
CA SER A 221 -10.97 -12.47 15.95
C SER A 221 -11.15 -11.24 16.85
N LEU A 222 -12.25 -10.48 16.70
CA LEU A 222 -12.47 -9.28 17.50
C LEU A 222 -12.41 -9.53 19.02
N PRO A 223 -12.98 -10.61 19.58
CA PRO A 223 -12.84 -10.91 20.99
C PRO A 223 -11.40 -11.23 21.44
N GLU A 224 -10.52 -11.61 20.52
CA GLU A 224 -9.11 -11.91 20.82
C GLU A 224 -8.21 -10.64 20.87
N ILE A 225 -8.73 -9.44 20.59
CA ILE A 225 -7.92 -8.19 20.63
C ILE A 225 -7.20 -8.01 21.97
N PRO A 226 -7.81 -8.25 23.15
CA PRO A 226 -7.10 -8.09 24.44
C PRO A 226 -5.96 -9.11 24.66
N GLU A 227 -5.90 -10.17 23.87
CA GLU A 227 -4.91 -11.25 24.02
C GLU A 227 -3.65 -11.05 23.18
N ILE A 228 -3.62 -10.06 22.29
CA ILE A 228 -2.45 -9.80 21.45
C ILE A 228 -1.45 -8.90 22.19
N ASN A 229 -0.17 -9.14 21.94
CA ASN A 229 0.90 -8.39 22.58
C ASN A 229 1.24 -7.11 21.80
N GLU A 230 1.25 -7.18 20.46
CA GLU A 230 1.64 -6.11 19.57
C GLU A 230 0.83 -6.17 18.27
N ALA A 231 0.69 -5.04 17.57
CA ALA A 231 0.14 -5.01 16.24
C ALA A 231 0.82 -3.94 15.37
N PHE A 232 0.76 -4.12 14.07
CA PHE A 232 1.20 -3.14 13.09
C PHE A 232 0.48 -3.31 11.75
N ILE A 233 0.55 -2.29 10.94
CA ILE A 233 0.06 -2.29 9.55
C ILE A 233 1.21 -2.07 8.58
N THR A 234 1.06 -2.54 7.34
CA THR A 234 2.08 -2.38 6.29
C THR A 234 1.51 -1.82 5.00
N SER A 235 2.22 -0.89 4.38
CA SER A 235 1.91 -0.39 3.04
C SER A 235 3.16 0.08 2.31
N SER A 236 3.13 0.09 0.98
CA SER A 236 4.32 0.41 0.16
C SER A 236 4.80 1.85 0.28
N SER A 237 3.97 2.79 0.71
CA SER A 237 4.37 4.20 0.91
C SER A 237 4.77 4.54 2.34
N ARG A 238 4.38 3.71 3.34
CA ARG A 238 4.58 4.01 4.77
C ARG A 238 5.45 2.96 5.49
N GLY A 239 5.80 1.86 4.81
CA GLY A 239 6.55 0.78 5.43
C GLY A 239 5.73 0.03 6.48
N VAL A 240 6.34 -0.19 7.65
CA VAL A 240 5.75 -0.83 8.82
C VAL A 240 5.35 0.26 9.83
N VAL A 241 4.07 0.36 10.16
CA VAL A 241 3.54 1.37 11.09
C VAL A 241 2.94 0.66 12.30
N PRO A 242 3.44 0.91 13.54
CA PRO A 242 2.93 0.28 14.74
C PRO A 242 1.49 0.69 15.05
N VAL A 243 0.69 -0.24 15.55
CA VAL A 243 -0.68 -0.01 16.03
C VAL A 243 -0.72 -0.24 17.53
N VAL A 244 -1.09 0.78 18.29
CA VAL A 244 -1.15 0.74 19.76
C VAL A 244 -2.56 0.69 20.32
N GLN A 245 -3.57 0.96 19.45
CA GLN A 245 -4.98 0.92 19.83
C GLN A 245 -5.84 0.48 18.63
N ILE A 246 -6.79 -0.42 18.85
CA ILE A 246 -7.79 -0.87 17.87
C ILE A 246 -9.18 -0.53 18.45
N ALA A 247 -9.91 0.38 17.80
CA ALA A 247 -11.12 1.00 18.34
C ALA A 247 -10.83 1.58 19.75
N ASP A 248 -11.57 1.14 20.76
CA ASP A 248 -11.39 1.61 22.13
C ASP A 248 -10.46 0.68 22.98
N GLN A 249 -9.85 -0.34 22.36
CA GLN A 249 -9.04 -1.33 23.08
C GLN A 249 -7.55 -1.08 22.82
N PRO A 250 -6.73 -0.95 23.87
CA PRO A 250 -5.29 -0.89 23.73
C PRO A 250 -4.74 -2.23 23.21
N VAL A 251 -3.70 -2.18 22.41
CA VAL A 251 -2.92 -3.34 22.00
C VAL A 251 -1.82 -3.57 23.02
N GLY A 252 -1.81 -4.73 23.66
CA GLY A 252 -0.87 -5.01 24.73
C GLY A 252 -0.95 -3.98 25.85
N ASN A 253 0.13 -3.26 26.08
CA ASN A 253 0.20 -2.18 27.10
C ASN A 253 -0.06 -0.78 26.51
N GLY A 254 -0.58 -0.68 25.28
CA GLY A 254 -0.83 0.60 24.59
C GLY A 254 0.43 1.31 24.10
N LYS A 255 1.55 0.60 23.99
CA LYS A 255 2.85 1.13 23.50
C LYS A 255 3.39 0.26 22.37
N VAL A 256 4.30 0.82 21.59
CA VAL A 256 5.00 0.09 20.51
C VAL A 256 5.87 -0.99 21.13
N GLY A 257 5.57 -2.25 20.77
CA GLY A 257 6.27 -3.41 21.32
C GLY A 257 7.62 -3.67 20.64
N GLU A 258 8.46 -4.40 21.35
CA GLU A 258 9.84 -4.66 20.95
C GLU A 258 9.95 -5.48 19.66
N SER A 259 9.09 -6.45 19.45
CA SER A 259 9.09 -7.26 18.22
C SER A 259 8.72 -6.44 16.99
N THR A 260 7.79 -5.48 17.14
CA THR A 260 7.42 -4.54 16.09
C THR A 260 8.58 -3.62 15.74
N LYS A 261 9.27 -3.06 16.75
CA LYS A 261 10.48 -2.23 16.55
C LYS A 261 11.56 -3.01 15.81
N GLN A 262 11.84 -4.25 16.21
CA GLN A 262 12.83 -5.10 15.51
C GLN A 262 12.47 -5.34 14.04
N LEU A 263 11.19 -5.55 13.71
CA LEU A 263 10.75 -5.72 12.33
C LEU A 263 10.83 -4.41 11.53
N MET A 264 10.53 -3.27 12.14
CA MET A 264 10.70 -1.95 11.55
C MET A 264 12.18 -1.70 11.21
N ASP A 265 13.08 -1.89 12.19
CA ASP A 265 14.52 -1.70 12.01
C ASP A 265 15.09 -2.66 10.95
N LEU A 266 14.62 -3.90 10.96
CA LEU A 266 15.04 -4.88 9.96
C LEU A 266 14.57 -4.48 8.55
N PHE A 267 13.34 -4.00 8.41
CA PHE A 267 12.80 -3.51 7.16
C PHE A 267 13.61 -2.32 6.64
N GLU A 268 13.85 -1.30 7.48
CA GLU A 268 14.60 -0.10 7.11
C GLU A 268 16.05 -0.41 6.71
N ARG A 269 16.78 -1.22 7.49
CA ARG A 269 18.15 -1.64 7.17
C ARG A 269 18.26 -2.43 5.87
N LYS A 270 17.19 -3.09 5.45
CA LYS A 270 17.17 -3.92 4.24
C LYS A 270 16.62 -3.22 3.01
N ILE A 271 16.24 -1.95 3.08
CA ILE A 271 15.70 -1.20 1.94
C ILE A 271 16.65 -1.24 0.74
N SER A 272 17.96 -1.03 0.94
CA SER A 272 18.95 -1.05 -0.13
C SER A 272 19.02 -2.40 -0.87
N ASP A 273 18.85 -3.51 -0.13
CA ASP A 273 18.88 -4.87 -0.68
C ASP A 273 17.54 -5.28 -1.33
N LEU A 274 16.44 -4.70 -0.85
CA LEU A 274 15.07 -5.02 -1.26
C LEU A 274 14.60 -4.17 -2.44
N ALA A 275 15.16 -2.99 -2.60
CA ALA A 275 14.75 -2.06 -3.63
C ALA A 275 15.42 -2.42 -4.98
N GLU A 276 14.56 -2.72 -5.96
CA GLU A 276 14.93 -3.02 -7.34
C GLU A 276 15.18 -1.73 -8.12
N SER A 277 16.14 -1.74 -9.06
CA SER A 277 16.29 -0.64 -10.02
C SER A 277 15.00 -0.45 -10.82
N ILE A 278 14.69 0.79 -11.16
CA ILE A 278 13.60 1.08 -12.10
C ILE A 278 14.01 0.76 -13.54
N LEU A 279 15.27 0.94 -13.89
CA LEU A 279 15.88 0.53 -15.17
C LEU A 279 16.54 -0.83 -15.06
#